data_4961dbcc96a6978631271d54832736d2
#
_entry.id   4961dbcc96a6978631271d54832736d2
#
_cell.length_a   1.000
_cell.length_b   1.000
_cell.length_c   1.000
_cell.angle_alpha   90.00
_cell.angle_beta   90.00
_cell.angle_gamma   90.00
#
_symmetry.space_group_name_H-M   'P 1'
#
loop_
_entity.id
_entity.type
_entity.pdbx_description
1 polymer ?
#
loop_
_entity_poly.entity_id
_entity_poly.type
_entity_poly.pdbx_seq_one_letter_code
_entity_poly.pdbx_strand_id
1 'polypeptide(L)'
;MMDTNYLCEQKLKRENPQLHKRVADSVVCVERMLVKYQNIFPTYTDHTALHSINIIDFCNRLIGKNIDQMNADEIYVLLMGAYLHDSGMGITMSDYKNFRKKIDFGDYFDTHDQENIPDIIRDFHQEFSGEYIKKYTEIFDIPSQEHLFAIVQVARGHRKTDLWDTEEYPEEICLPNGNKIHLPYLAALIRLADELDIAADRNLQFLYDAEMIDNEYSKMEFKKHQAIRQLNINEDSLVMIVDRSDENIYQGVLELKEKLDQTFQECRKVIRERTPYRIAQREILIQPYNGLFLGQAEMDRLAVQGKLLSEYEQPVYQKVMNGRSGLTLLDVGCNNGWKTKMRFLSENFKKIIGIDCLNPLIEQAQIELKDNIFSFYTCDVIDADFTENLQRIMQQEKIDAFDIIHCSFVLMHTERPEDILKKLRPFLAEDGKLIVIEADDMESSMVPDTKGLFQKFLELLLNDPYAGKRTIGAHLPQLLSDSGYADIKCECSKVCSSGKEKEKKEQIFETYCSFLPEDLLLLGKESKKYQQDWEWVNQNFDELHEQMTDDEAAISMGVKIYTCGGESISKDQRGI
;
A
#
# COMPACT_ATOMS: atom_id res chain seq x y z
N MET A 1 17.48 -10.83 -10.01
CA MET A 1 18.24 -9.58 -10.13
C MET A 1 18.24 -8.90 -8.76
N MET A 2 19.32 -9.08 -7.97
CA MET A 2 19.49 -8.32 -6.71
C MET A 2 19.93 -6.90 -7.07
N ASP A 3 19.01 -6.03 -7.32
CA ASP A 3 19.26 -4.59 -7.33
C ASP A 3 18.11 -3.91 -6.57
N THR A 4 17.78 -4.53 -5.44
CA THR A 4 16.78 -4.03 -4.53
C THR A 4 17.49 -3.07 -3.58
N ASN A 5 17.02 -1.85 -3.51
CA ASN A 5 17.52 -0.83 -2.59
C ASN A 5 17.03 -1.07 -1.15
N TYR A 6 16.78 -2.33 -0.76
CA TYR A 6 16.30 -2.65 0.58
C TYR A 6 17.37 -2.45 1.64
N LEU A 7 16.95 -1.98 2.82
CA LEU A 7 17.87 -1.65 3.92
C LEU A 7 18.74 -2.85 4.35
N CYS A 8 18.18 -4.05 4.41
CA CYS A 8 18.91 -5.27 4.74
C CYS A 8 20.04 -5.55 3.75
N GLU A 9 19.76 -5.48 2.44
CA GLU A 9 20.76 -5.72 1.40
C GLU A 9 21.85 -4.65 1.39
N GLN A 10 21.47 -3.38 1.53
CA GLN A 10 22.42 -2.27 1.61
C GLN A 10 23.34 -2.41 2.82
N LYS A 11 22.77 -2.74 3.99
CA LYS A 11 23.55 -2.96 5.20
C LYS A 11 24.49 -4.16 5.04
N LEU A 12 23.99 -5.29 4.52
CA LEU A 12 24.81 -6.47 4.27
C LEU A 12 25.97 -6.17 3.31
N LYS A 13 25.69 -5.47 2.20
CA LYS A 13 26.69 -5.06 1.21
C LYS A 13 27.78 -4.19 1.81
N ARG A 14 27.40 -3.27 2.70
CA ARG A 14 28.34 -2.37 3.38
C ARG A 14 29.18 -3.09 4.43
N GLU A 15 28.56 -3.95 5.26
CA GLU A 15 29.23 -4.55 6.43
C GLU A 15 29.94 -5.85 6.09
N ASN A 16 29.40 -6.65 5.16
CA ASN A 16 30.01 -7.91 4.71
C ASN A 16 29.75 -8.17 3.21
N PRO A 17 30.55 -7.56 2.31
CA PRO A 17 30.42 -7.75 0.85
C PRO A 17 30.53 -9.21 0.39
N GLN A 18 31.22 -10.07 1.16
CA GLN A 18 31.35 -11.49 0.80
C GLN A 18 30.06 -12.25 1.03
N LEU A 19 29.39 -12.03 2.17
CA LEU A 19 28.07 -12.63 2.42
C LEU A 19 27.03 -12.08 1.45
N HIS A 20 27.06 -10.78 1.15
CA HIS A 20 26.19 -10.19 0.13
C HIS A 20 26.37 -10.86 -1.25
N LYS A 21 27.62 -11.10 -1.66
CA LYS A 21 27.88 -11.80 -2.93
C LYS A 21 27.31 -13.22 -2.93
N ARG A 22 27.42 -13.96 -1.82
CA ARG A 22 26.86 -15.31 -1.70
C ARG A 22 25.35 -15.33 -1.86
N VAL A 23 24.64 -14.36 -1.28
CA VAL A 23 23.20 -14.18 -1.52
C VAL A 23 22.93 -13.96 -3.01
N ALA A 24 23.64 -13.01 -3.64
CA ALA A 24 23.45 -12.69 -5.05
C ALA A 24 23.67 -13.89 -5.98
N ASP A 25 24.73 -14.67 -5.74
CA ASP A 25 25.04 -15.87 -6.51
C ASP A 25 23.96 -16.95 -6.30
N SER A 26 23.41 -17.10 -5.08
CA SER A 26 22.35 -18.04 -4.75
C SER A 26 21.02 -17.70 -5.41
N VAL A 27 20.65 -16.41 -5.47
CA VAL A 27 19.41 -15.92 -6.11
C VAL A 27 19.33 -16.39 -7.57
N VAL A 28 20.43 -16.30 -8.33
CA VAL A 28 20.47 -16.77 -9.73
C VAL A 28 20.15 -18.27 -9.84
N CYS A 29 20.56 -19.06 -8.85
CA CYS A 29 20.25 -20.49 -8.83
C CYS A 29 18.77 -20.73 -8.48
N VAL A 30 18.24 -20.00 -7.50
CA VAL A 30 16.84 -20.08 -7.04
C VAL A 30 15.87 -19.67 -8.15
N GLU A 31 16.11 -18.57 -8.85
CA GLU A 31 15.29 -18.12 -9.99
C GLU A 31 15.13 -19.24 -11.04
N ARG A 32 16.23 -19.87 -11.42
CA ARG A 32 16.21 -20.97 -12.41
C ARG A 32 15.51 -22.23 -11.91
N MET A 33 15.50 -22.45 -10.62
CA MET A 33 14.87 -23.61 -10.01
C MET A 33 13.37 -23.40 -9.86
N LEU A 34 12.94 -22.28 -9.32
CA LEU A 34 11.54 -21.99 -9.05
C LEU A 34 10.67 -21.93 -10.31
N VAL A 35 11.23 -21.56 -11.46
CA VAL A 35 10.51 -21.67 -12.76
C VAL A 35 9.97 -23.09 -13.02
N LYS A 36 10.54 -24.12 -12.40
CA LYS A 36 10.09 -25.51 -12.59
C LYS A 36 8.85 -25.88 -11.78
N TYR A 37 8.46 -25.09 -10.77
CA TYR A 37 7.31 -25.40 -9.93
C TYR A 37 6.01 -25.43 -10.75
N GLN A 38 5.88 -24.61 -11.77
CA GLN A 38 4.71 -24.57 -12.67
C GLN A 38 4.44 -25.90 -13.37
N ASN A 39 5.46 -26.76 -13.52
CA ASN A 39 5.28 -28.11 -14.07
C ASN A 39 4.57 -29.05 -13.09
N ILE A 40 4.62 -28.76 -11.80
CA ILE A 40 4.00 -29.57 -10.73
C ILE A 40 2.68 -28.93 -10.30
N PHE A 41 2.62 -27.60 -10.29
CA PHE A 41 1.51 -26.79 -9.78
C PHE A 41 1.03 -25.73 -10.81
N PRO A 42 0.41 -26.13 -11.93
CA PRO A 42 0.06 -25.20 -13.02
C PRO A 42 -1.04 -24.20 -12.65
N THR A 43 -1.81 -24.42 -11.58
CA THR A 43 -2.96 -23.60 -11.18
C THR A 43 -2.80 -22.92 -9.82
N TYR A 44 -1.58 -22.90 -9.27
CA TYR A 44 -1.30 -22.30 -7.95
C TYR A 44 -0.83 -20.86 -8.08
N THR A 45 -0.92 -20.12 -6.96
CA THR A 45 -0.37 -18.77 -6.82
C THR A 45 1.12 -18.73 -7.12
N ASP A 46 1.63 -17.56 -7.51
CA ASP A 46 3.02 -17.40 -7.92
C ASP A 46 4.00 -17.67 -6.76
N HIS A 47 4.88 -18.64 -6.94
CA HIS A 47 6.01 -18.96 -6.05
C HIS A 47 7.34 -18.77 -6.78
N THR A 48 7.41 -17.75 -7.63
CA THR A 48 8.64 -17.36 -8.34
C THR A 48 9.56 -16.51 -7.43
N ALA A 49 10.67 -16.07 -7.98
CA ALA A 49 11.58 -15.15 -7.30
C ALA A 49 10.90 -13.82 -6.88
N LEU A 50 9.80 -13.43 -7.55
CA LEU A 50 9.04 -12.23 -7.18
C LEU A 50 8.39 -12.37 -5.79
N HIS A 51 7.81 -13.54 -5.47
CA HIS A 51 7.31 -13.83 -4.13
C HIS A 51 8.40 -13.67 -3.06
N SER A 52 9.61 -14.24 -3.30
CA SER A 52 10.73 -14.06 -2.37
C SER A 52 11.13 -12.58 -2.19
N ILE A 53 11.05 -11.77 -3.25
CA ILE A 53 11.32 -10.32 -3.20
C ILE A 53 10.27 -9.61 -2.35
N ASN A 54 8.99 -9.94 -2.50
CA ASN A 54 7.91 -9.39 -1.69
C ASN A 54 8.10 -9.74 -0.20
N ILE A 55 8.46 -10.99 0.11
CA ILE A 55 8.78 -11.39 1.49
C ILE A 55 9.92 -10.57 2.07
N ILE A 56 10.97 -10.30 1.30
CA ILE A 56 12.08 -9.47 1.73
C ILE A 56 11.63 -8.03 1.98
N ASP A 57 10.77 -7.47 1.14
CA ASP A 57 10.19 -6.14 1.35
C ASP A 57 9.38 -6.11 2.66
N PHE A 58 8.47 -7.06 2.87
CA PHE A 58 7.72 -7.15 4.13
C PHE A 58 8.64 -7.31 5.34
N CYS A 59 9.66 -8.16 5.27
CA CYS A 59 10.66 -8.28 6.33
C CYS A 59 11.34 -6.94 6.63
N ASN A 60 11.77 -6.18 5.62
CA ASN A 60 12.41 -4.88 5.81
C ASN A 60 11.50 -3.88 6.53
N ARG A 61 10.23 -3.83 6.15
CA ARG A 61 9.23 -2.95 6.78
C ARG A 61 8.94 -3.37 8.23
N LEU A 62 8.80 -4.67 8.51
CA LEU A 62 8.59 -5.20 9.86
C LEU A 62 9.82 -5.01 10.77
N ILE A 63 11.01 -5.12 10.24
CA ILE A 63 12.27 -4.89 10.96
C ILE A 63 12.36 -3.43 11.42
N GLY A 64 12.09 -2.47 10.52
CA GLY A 64 12.15 -1.04 10.83
C GLY A 64 13.44 -0.65 11.54
N LYS A 65 13.33 0.02 12.68
CA LYS A 65 14.49 0.48 13.47
C LYS A 65 15.37 -0.64 14.06
N ASN A 66 14.90 -1.90 14.10
CA ASN A 66 15.71 -3.02 14.56
C ASN A 66 16.91 -3.29 13.64
N ILE A 67 16.87 -2.80 12.38
CA ILE A 67 17.96 -2.97 11.41
C ILE A 67 19.32 -2.51 11.97
N ASP A 68 19.34 -1.47 12.81
CA ASP A 68 20.58 -0.96 13.40
C ASP A 68 21.21 -1.95 14.39
N GLN A 69 20.40 -2.81 15.01
CA GLN A 69 20.84 -3.80 15.99
C GLN A 69 21.20 -5.16 15.35
N MET A 70 20.68 -5.46 14.15
CA MET A 70 20.98 -6.69 13.44
C MET A 70 22.40 -6.69 12.90
N ASN A 71 23.11 -7.79 13.07
CA ASN A 71 24.44 -7.97 12.48
C ASN A 71 24.35 -8.57 11.05
N ALA A 72 25.47 -8.54 10.34
CA ALA A 72 25.55 -9.00 8.95
C ALA A 72 25.20 -10.48 8.77
N ASP A 73 25.49 -11.34 9.75
CA ASP A 73 25.16 -12.77 9.68
C ASP A 73 23.65 -13.01 9.85
N GLU A 74 22.97 -12.28 10.72
CA GLU A 74 21.51 -12.33 10.85
C GLU A 74 20.82 -11.90 9.55
N ILE A 75 21.28 -10.81 8.95
CA ILE A 75 20.74 -10.33 7.67
C ILE A 75 21.00 -11.36 6.56
N TYR A 76 22.19 -11.93 6.51
CA TYR A 76 22.53 -13.00 5.56
C TYR A 76 21.58 -14.20 5.68
N VAL A 77 21.36 -14.68 6.91
CA VAL A 77 20.48 -15.82 7.18
C VAL A 77 19.03 -15.50 6.82
N LEU A 78 18.56 -14.29 7.13
CA LEU A 78 17.21 -13.85 6.76
C LEU A 78 17.01 -13.84 5.25
N LEU A 79 17.93 -13.22 4.49
CA LEU A 79 17.84 -13.13 3.03
C LEU A 79 17.93 -14.52 2.39
N MET A 80 18.86 -15.36 2.82
CA MET A 80 18.97 -16.74 2.32
C MET A 80 17.72 -17.57 2.67
N GLY A 81 17.18 -17.41 3.88
CA GLY A 81 15.92 -18.04 4.30
C GLY A 81 14.75 -17.61 3.41
N ALA A 82 14.61 -16.31 3.14
CA ALA A 82 13.56 -15.78 2.29
C ALA A 82 13.66 -16.27 0.83
N TYR A 83 14.86 -16.35 0.26
CA TYR A 83 15.01 -16.89 -1.10
C TYR A 83 14.82 -18.40 -1.20
N LEU A 84 15.05 -19.14 -0.12
CA LEU A 84 15.08 -20.62 -0.15
C LEU A 84 13.85 -21.28 0.52
N HIS A 85 12.93 -20.49 1.16
CA HIS A 85 11.84 -21.07 1.94
C HIS A 85 10.93 -22.00 1.12
N ASP A 86 10.67 -21.66 -0.14
CA ASP A 86 9.82 -22.40 -1.08
C ASP A 86 10.58 -23.33 -2.02
N SER A 87 11.89 -23.55 -1.81
CA SER A 87 12.68 -24.43 -2.67
C SER A 87 12.13 -25.86 -2.74
N GLY A 88 11.37 -26.29 -1.73
CA GLY A 88 10.65 -27.55 -1.70
C GLY A 88 9.55 -27.69 -2.74
N MET A 89 8.98 -26.59 -3.23
CA MET A 89 7.94 -26.60 -4.27
C MET A 89 8.50 -26.96 -5.66
N GLY A 90 9.77 -26.67 -5.93
CA GLY A 90 10.43 -26.89 -7.22
C GLY A 90 11.30 -28.15 -7.30
N ILE A 91 11.17 -29.09 -6.38
CA ILE A 91 12.03 -30.31 -6.32
C ILE A 91 11.75 -31.28 -7.48
N THR A 92 12.77 -32.02 -7.88
CA THR A 92 12.62 -33.08 -8.88
C THR A 92 11.98 -34.34 -8.27
N MET A 93 11.40 -35.20 -9.10
CA MET A 93 10.90 -36.51 -8.65
C MET A 93 12.00 -37.39 -8.00
N SER A 94 13.25 -37.20 -8.40
CA SER A 94 14.39 -37.88 -7.77
C SER A 94 14.63 -37.35 -6.36
N ASP A 95 14.54 -36.00 -6.18
CA ASP A 95 14.67 -35.36 -4.87
C ASP A 95 13.51 -35.75 -3.96
N TYR A 96 12.28 -35.70 -4.46
CA TYR A 96 11.09 -36.15 -3.73
C TYR A 96 11.26 -37.56 -3.15
N LYS A 97 11.64 -38.54 -3.99
CA LYS A 97 11.85 -39.93 -3.55
C LYS A 97 12.92 -40.07 -2.48
N ASN A 98 13.95 -39.22 -2.49
CA ASN A 98 15.03 -39.24 -1.52
C ASN A 98 14.65 -38.52 -0.22
N PHE A 99 14.02 -37.34 -0.32
CA PHE A 99 13.66 -36.51 0.84
C PHE A 99 12.48 -37.10 1.61
N ARG A 100 11.48 -37.68 0.91
CA ARG A 100 10.34 -38.37 1.55
C ARG A 100 10.75 -39.39 2.61
N LYS A 101 11.93 -40.02 2.47
CA LYS A 101 12.44 -40.99 3.43
C LYS A 101 12.96 -40.39 4.73
N LYS A 102 13.16 -39.10 4.77
CA LYS A 102 13.75 -38.33 5.86
C LYS A 102 12.75 -37.46 6.59
N ILE A 103 11.58 -37.21 5.98
CA ILE A 103 10.53 -36.36 6.51
C ILE A 103 9.59 -37.22 7.35
N ASP A 104 9.26 -36.73 8.53
CA ASP A 104 8.22 -37.29 9.37
C ASP A 104 6.85 -36.71 8.95
N PHE A 105 5.97 -37.58 8.50
CA PHE A 105 4.61 -37.18 8.08
C PHE A 105 3.56 -37.41 9.17
N GLY A 106 3.96 -37.91 10.34
CA GLY A 106 3.02 -38.22 11.42
C GLY A 106 1.88 -39.13 10.92
N ASP A 107 0.64 -38.71 11.22
CA ASP A 107 -0.61 -39.42 10.85
C ASP A 107 -1.23 -38.90 9.51
N TYR A 108 -0.49 -38.09 8.75
CA TYR A 108 -1.00 -37.45 7.52
C TYR A 108 -1.65 -38.46 6.55
N PHE A 109 -1.03 -39.63 6.37
CA PHE A 109 -1.51 -40.65 5.43
C PHE A 109 -2.70 -41.48 5.94
N ASP A 110 -3.17 -41.25 7.16
CA ASP A 110 -4.41 -41.86 7.64
C ASP A 110 -5.64 -41.25 6.96
N THR A 111 -5.52 -39.99 6.49
CA THR A 111 -6.61 -39.25 5.86
C THR A 111 -6.31 -38.75 4.45
N HIS A 112 -5.06 -38.87 3.97
CA HIS A 112 -4.63 -38.35 2.66
C HIS A 112 -4.04 -39.45 1.77
N ASP A 113 -4.24 -39.30 0.45
CA ASP A 113 -3.72 -40.24 -0.54
C ASP A 113 -2.18 -40.19 -0.63
N GLN A 114 -1.55 -41.31 -0.43
CA GLN A 114 -0.08 -41.45 -0.54
C GLN A 114 0.48 -41.29 -1.96
N GLU A 115 -0.38 -41.36 -2.97
CA GLU A 115 -0.02 -41.25 -4.38
C GLU A 115 -0.22 -39.83 -4.92
N ASN A 116 -0.92 -38.96 -4.18
CA ASN A 116 -1.11 -37.55 -4.56
C ASN A 116 0.14 -36.75 -4.22
N ILE A 117 1.18 -36.87 -5.02
CA ILE A 117 2.47 -36.23 -4.81
C ILE A 117 2.37 -34.68 -4.75
N PRO A 118 1.59 -33.98 -5.60
CA PRO A 118 1.45 -32.56 -5.50
C PRO A 118 0.94 -32.08 -4.13
N ASP A 119 -0.10 -32.70 -3.58
CA ASP A 119 -0.62 -32.33 -2.26
C ASP A 119 0.38 -32.61 -1.14
N ILE A 120 1.10 -33.74 -1.19
CA ILE A 120 2.16 -34.06 -0.23
C ILE A 120 3.28 -32.99 -0.27
N ILE A 121 3.71 -32.60 -1.47
CA ILE A 121 4.75 -31.57 -1.61
C ILE A 121 4.21 -30.24 -1.05
N ARG A 122 2.98 -29.84 -1.39
CA ARG A 122 2.38 -28.60 -0.91
C ARG A 122 2.30 -28.54 0.61
N ASP A 123 1.83 -29.62 1.24
CA ASP A 123 1.54 -29.63 2.67
C ASP A 123 2.81 -29.74 3.54
N PHE A 124 3.91 -30.22 2.95
CA PHE A 124 5.20 -30.42 3.60
C PHE A 124 6.37 -29.69 2.90
N HIS A 125 6.09 -28.69 2.04
CA HIS A 125 7.16 -28.03 1.26
C HIS A 125 8.23 -27.40 2.15
N GLN A 126 7.89 -26.93 3.35
CA GLN A 126 8.87 -26.43 4.32
C GLN A 126 9.91 -27.49 4.71
N GLU A 127 9.49 -28.76 4.88
CA GLU A 127 10.38 -29.86 5.19
C GLU A 127 11.23 -30.24 3.96
N PHE A 128 10.58 -30.27 2.79
CA PHE A 128 11.28 -30.48 1.53
C PHE A 128 12.29 -29.38 1.23
N SER A 129 12.00 -28.13 1.57
CA SER A 129 12.94 -26.99 1.46
C SER A 129 14.14 -27.20 2.36
N GLY A 130 13.92 -27.61 3.61
CA GLY A 130 15.02 -27.90 4.54
C GLY A 130 15.96 -29.00 4.00
N GLU A 131 15.42 -30.11 3.46
CA GLU A 131 16.23 -31.20 2.86
C GLU A 131 16.91 -30.76 1.55
N TYR A 132 16.27 -29.87 0.78
CA TYR A 132 16.85 -29.29 -0.42
C TYR A 132 18.08 -28.43 -0.09
N ILE A 133 17.97 -27.53 0.87
CA ILE A 133 19.05 -26.65 1.32
C ILE A 133 20.23 -27.47 1.83
N LYS A 134 19.98 -28.50 2.66
CA LYS A 134 21.02 -29.42 3.17
C LYS A 134 21.75 -30.15 2.04
N LYS A 135 21.01 -30.62 1.02
CA LYS A 135 21.59 -31.35 -0.10
C LYS A 135 22.48 -30.47 -0.98
N TYR A 136 22.10 -29.24 -1.20
CA TYR A 136 22.75 -28.34 -2.15
C TYR A 136 23.57 -27.22 -1.47
N THR A 137 24.00 -27.43 -0.24
CA THR A 137 24.80 -26.50 0.58
C THR A 137 26.02 -25.95 -0.16
N GLU A 138 26.74 -26.80 -0.92
CA GLU A 138 27.91 -26.36 -1.68
C GLU A 138 27.56 -25.43 -2.86
N ILE A 139 26.38 -25.62 -3.46
CA ILE A 139 25.91 -24.76 -4.56
C ILE A 139 25.57 -23.36 -4.05
N PHE A 140 25.03 -23.26 -2.84
CA PHE A 140 24.67 -21.98 -2.19
C PHE A 140 25.86 -21.36 -1.45
N ASP A 141 27.03 -21.99 -1.47
CA ASP A 141 28.27 -21.53 -0.82
C ASP A 141 28.03 -21.06 0.63
N ILE A 142 27.28 -21.87 1.42
CA ILE A 142 26.94 -21.55 2.82
C ILE A 142 28.19 -21.63 3.69
N PRO A 143 28.53 -20.56 4.49
CA PRO A 143 29.84 -20.41 5.12
C PRO A 143 30.19 -21.43 6.20
N SER A 144 29.21 -21.89 6.98
CA SER A 144 29.44 -22.82 8.11
C SER A 144 28.22 -23.67 8.41
N GLN A 145 28.38 -24.67 9.29
CA GLN A 145 27.27 -25.52 9.72
C GLN A 145 26.23 -24.76 10.55
N GLU A 146 26.65 -23.76 11.31
CA GLU A 146 25.77 -22.90 12.09
C GLU A 146 24.89 -22.04 11.14
N HIS A 147 25.47 -21.48 10.08
CA HIS A 147 24.70 -20.77 9.05
C HIS A 147 23.73 -21.71 8.33
N LEU A 148 24.19 -22.93 7.95
CA LEU A 148 23.34 -23.93 7.33
C LEU A 148 22.13 -24.27 8.23
N PHE A 149 22.39 -24.56 9.50
CA PHE A 149 21.33 -24.85 10.46
C PHE A 149 20.36 -23.69 10.55
N ALA A 150 20.85 -22.44 10.72
CA ALA A 150 20.03 -21.25 10.83
C ALA A 150 19.17 -21.02 9.58
N ILE A 151 19.75 -21.11 8.38
CA ILE A 151 19.02 -20.92 7.11
C ILE A 151 17.92 -21.97 6.95
N VAL A 152 18.22 -23.24 7.25
CA VAL A 152 17.24 -24.33 7.18
C VAL A 152 16.07 -24.07 8.13
N GLN A 153 16.34 -23.69 9.38
CA GLN A 153 15.28 -23.45 10.36
C GLN A 153 14.47 -22.19 10.04
N VAL A 154 15.11 -21.12 9.56
CA VAL A 154 14.41 -19.93 9.10
C VAL A 154 13.52 -20.25 7.90
N ALA A 155 14.03 -20.97 6.90
CA ALA A 155 13.22 -21.39 5.76
C ALA A 155 12.04 -22.29 6.16
N ARG A 156 12.24 -23.27 7.07
CA ARG A 156 11.14 -24.10 7.61
C ARG A 156 10.15 -23.30 8.44
N GLY A 157 10.64 -22.25 9.12
CA GLY A 157 9.88 -21.41 10.05
C GLY A 157 8.70 -20.66 9.43
N HIS A 158 8.64 -20.51 8.09
CA HIS A 158 7.53 -19.82 7.43
C HIS A 158 6.18 -20.55 7.57
N ARG A 159 6.18 -21.86 7.83
CA ARG A 159 4.96 -22.67 7.96
C ARG A 159 4.80 -23.28 9.36
N LYS A 160 4.18 -24.42 9.46
CA LYS A 160 3.62 -25.10 10.65
C LYS A 160 4.67 -25.63 11.67
N THR A 161 5.84 -25.05 11.79
CA THR A 161 6.81 -25.43 12.82
C THR A 161 6.53 -24.75 14.15
N ASP A 162 6.89 -25.39 15.26
CA ASP A 162 6.73 -24.80 16.61
C ASP A 162 7.90 -23.86 16.92
N LEU A 163 7.69 -22.56 16.80
CA LEU A 163 8.72 -21.55 17.11
C LEU A 163 9.06 -21.48 18.62
N TRP A 164 8.36 -22.23 19.49
CA TRP A 164 8.68 -22.36 20.91
C TRP A 164 9.63 -23.51 21.19
N ASP A 165 9.79 -24.43 20.27
CA ASP A 165 10.74 -25.53 20.41
C ASP A 165 12.17 -24.97 20.49
N THR A 166 12.82 -25.18 21.64
CA THR A 166 14.17 -24.65 21.91
C THR A 166 15.29 -25.46 21.28
N GLU A 167 15.02 -26.69 20.82
CA GLU A 167 15.99 -27.52 20.09
C GLU A 167 16.01 -27.14 18.62
N GLU A 168 14.84 -26.93 18.01
CA GLU A 168 14.73 -26.48 16.63
C GLU A 168 15.00 -24.98 16.48
N TYR A 169 14.53 -24.15 17.42
CA TYR A 169 14.66 -22.69 17.40
C TYR A 169 15.34 -22.19 18.69
N PRO A 170 16.65 -22.45 18.93
CA PRO A 170 17.36 -21.88 20.05
C PRO A 170 17.35 -20.35 19.99
N GLU A 171 17.31 -19.69 21.16
CA GLU A 171 17.24 -18.22 21.25
C GLU A 171 18.40 -17.53 20.55
N GLU A 172 19.61 -18.12 20.66
CA GLU A 172 20.84 -17.62 20.07
C GLU A 172 21.68 -18.76 19.48
N ILE A 173 22.20 -18.54 18.27
CA ILE A 173 23.26 -19.37 17.69
C ILE A 173 24.55 -18.52 17.70
N CYS A 174 25.57 -18.99 18.42
CA CYS A 174 26.87 -18.32 18.46
C CYS A 174 27.74 -18.75 17.28
N LEU A 175 28.20 -17.81 16.49
CA LEU A 175 29.10 -18.03 15.37
C LEU A 175 30.59 -17.95 15.79
N PRO A 176 31.51 -18.58 15.04
CA PRO A 176 32.95 -18.52 15.34
C PRO A 176 33.54 -17.10 15.33
N ASN A 177 32.94 -16.17 14.61
CA ASN A 177 33.33 -14.75 14.57
C ASN A 177 32.84 -13.95 15.79
N GLY A 178 32.08 -14.56 16.71
CA GLY A 178 31.52 -13.95 17.89
C GLY A 178 30.14 -13.31 17.70
N ASN A 179 29.64 -13.25 16.47
CA ASN A 179 28.28 -12.79 16.20
C ASN A 179 27.25 -13.82 16.69
N LYS A 180 26.03 -13.36 16.96
CA LYS A 180 24.90 -14.18 17.37
C LYS A 180 23.79 -14.05 16.36
N ILE A 181 23.07 -15.15 16.13
CA ILE A 181 21.85 -15.21 15.31
C ILE A 181 20.67 -15.48 16.24
N HIS A 182 19.71 -14.57 16.31
CA HIS A 182 18.48 -14.73 17.08
C HIS A 182 17.44 -15.45 16.22
N LEU A 183 17.52 -16.77 16.21
CA LEU A 183 16.79 -17.63 15.27
C LEU A 183 15.26 -17.48 15.35
N PRO A 184 14.62 -17.40 16.56
CA PRO A 184 13.17 -17.20 16.65
C PRO A 184 12.69 -15.86 16.04
N TYR A 185 13.54 -14.82 16.04
CA TYR A 185 13.22 -13.54 15.41
C TYR A 185 13.13 -13.69 13.88
N LEU A 186 14.17 -14.26 13.28
CA LEU A 186 14.24 -14.40 11.82
C LEU A 186 13.16 -15.33 11.28
N ALA A 187 12.89 -16.45 11.97
CA ALA A 187 11.84 -17.39 11.61
C ALA A 187 10.44 -16.77 11.72
N ALA A 188 10.18 -15.98 12.79
CA ALA A 188 8.92 -15.27 12.96
C ALA A 188 8.71 -14.18 11.90
N LEU A 189 9.79 -13.46 11.51
CA LEU A 189 9.72 -12.46 10.44
C LEU A 189 9.33 -13.08 9.10
N ILE A 190 9.97 -14.19 8.69
CA ILE A 190 9.62 -14.87 7.43
C ILE A 190 8.19 -15.40 7.48
N ARG A 191 7.76 -16.02 8.58
CA ARG A 191 6.38 -16.49 8.74
C ARG A 191 5.37 -15.36 8.57
N LEU A 192 5.61 -14.21 9.20
CA LEU A 192 4.74 -13.06 9.05
C LEU A 192 4.77 -12.52 7.62
N ALA A 193 5.94 -12.37 7.02
CA ALA A 193 6.09 -11.85 5.67
C ALA A 193 5.42 -12.74 4.63
N ASP A 194 5.51 -14.07 4.76
CA ASP A 194 4.84 -15.03 3.89
C ASP A 194 3.33 -14.97 4.00
N GLU A 195 2.80 -14.93 5.23
CA GLU A 195 1.36 -14.79 5.47
C GLU A 195 0.81 -13.41 5.05
N LEU A 196 1.65 -12.36 5.01
CA LEU A 196 1.26 -11.01 4.57
C LEU A 196 1.29 -10.85 3.04
N ASP A 197 1.95 -11.73 2.30
CA ASP A 197 2.00 -11.67 0.83
C ASP A 197 0.71 -12.23 0.20
N ILE A 198 -0.41 -11.57 0.49
CA ILE A 198 -1.79 -11.98 0.11
C ILE A 198 -2.49 -10.99 -0.81
N ALA A 199 -1.88 -9.85 -1.14
CA ALA A 199 -2.52 -8.82 -1.95
C ALA A 199 -2.64 -9.20 -3.44
N ALA A 200 -3.48 -8.47 -4.17
CA ALA A 200 -3.85 -8.75 -5.56
C ALA A 200 -2.66 -8.68 -6.53
N ASP A 201 -1.62 -7.92 -6.22
CA ASP A 201 -0.39 -7.80 -7.01
C ASP A 201 0.44 -9.09 -7.05
N ARG A 202 0.28 -9.98 -6.08
CA ARG A 202 0.84 -11.34 -6.12
C ARG A 202 0.27 -12.16 -7.27
N ASN A 203 -0.99 -11.92 -7.63
CA ASN A 203 -1.67 -12.61 -8.70
C ASN A 203 -1.62 -11.74 -9.97
N LEU A 204 -0.66 -11.98 -10.85
CA LEU A 204 -0.60 -11.34 -12.16
C LEU A 204 -1.93 -11.54 -12.89
N GLN A 205 -2.84 -10.57 -12.76
CA GLN A 205 -4.20 -10.60 -13.36
C GLN A 205 -4.19 -10.91 -14.86
N PHE A 206 -3.04 -10.68 -15.53
CA PHE A 206 -2.86 -10.97 -16.95
C PHE A 206 -2.70 -12.44 -17.30
N LEU A 207 -2.45 -13.33 -16.32
CA LEU A 207 -2.17 -14.75 -16.58
C LEU A 207 -3.36 -15.67 -16.28
N TYR A 208 -4.31 -15.26 -15.41
CA TYR A 208 -5.43 -16.12 -15.04
C TYR A 208 -6.73 -15.31 -14.88
N ASP A 209 -7.67 -15.61 -15.77
CA ASP A 209 -9.07 -15.31 -15.50
C ASP A 209 -9.57 -16.32 -14.45
N ALA A 210 -10.11 -15.84 -13.32
CA ALA A 210 -10.66 -16.70 -12.27
C ALA A 210 -11.72 -17.69 -12.79
N GLU A 211 -12.41 -17.32 -13.88
CA GLU A 211 -13.38 -18.18 -14.54
C GLU A 211 -12.75 -19.38 -15.27
N MET A 212 -11.43 -19.35 -15.54
CA MET A 212 -10.70 -20.48 -16.13
C MET A 212 -10.18 -21.49 -15.10
N ILE A 213 -10.42 -21.27 -13.81
CA ILE A 213 -10.04 -22.19 -12.74
C ILE A 213 -11.18 -23.20 -12.53
N ASP A 214 -10.95 -24.46 -12.86
CA ASP A 214 -11.97 -25.53 -12.78
C ASP A 214 -12.33 -25.91 -11.33
N ASN A 215 -11.47 -25.66 -10.36
CA ASN A 215 -11.67 -26.02 -8.96
C ASN A 215 -12.31 -24.84 -8.21
N GLU A 216 -13.55 -24.99 -7.74
CA GLU A 216 -14.31 -23.97 -7.03
C GLU A 216 -13.60 -23.47 -5.75
N TYR A 217 -12.90 -24.33 -5.03
CA TYR A 217 -12.13 -23.93 -3.86
C TYR A 217 -10.96 -23.00 -4.26
N SER A 218 -10.17 -23.40 -5.25
CA SER A 218 -9.06 -22.59 -5.76
C SER A 218 -9.57 -21.27 -6.37
N LYS A 219 -10.72 -21.30 -7.04
CA LYS A 219 -11.39 -20.10 -7.57
C LYS A 219 -11.77 -19.13 -6.46
N MET A 220 -12.32 -19.63 -5.36
CA MET A 220 -12.69 -18.80 -4.20
C MET A 220 -11.45 -18.19 -3.53
N GLU A 221 -10.40 -18.99 -3.29
CA GLU A 221 -9.14 -18.48 -2.73
C GLU A 221 -8.53 -17.40 -3.62
N PHE A 222 -8.51 -17.59 -4.93
CA PHE A 222 -8.05 -16.59 -5.89
C PHE A 222 -8.85 -15.29 -5.80
N LYS A 223 -10.20 -15.39 -5.73
CA LYS A 223 -11.08 -14.21 -5.59
C LYS A 223 -10.87 -13.47 -4.26
N LYS A 224 -10.61 -14.18 -3.15
CA LYS A 224 -10.27 -13.55 -1.85
C LYS A 224 -9.00 -12.72 -1.96
N HIS A 225 -7.94 -13.29 -2.56
CA HIS A 225 -6.69 -12.56 -2.77
C HIS A 225 -6.86 -11.35 -3.70
N GLN A 226 -7.68 -11.46 -4.76
CA GLN A 226 -8.01 -10.33 -5.62
C GLN A 226 -8.76 -9.22 -4.90
N ALA A 227 -9.59 -9.55 -3.92
CA ALA A 227 -10.33 -8.57 -3.13
C ALA A 227 -9.42 -7.78 -2.18
N ILE A 228 -8.27 -8.32 -1.78
CA ILE A 228 -7.26 -7.59 -0.99
C ILE A 228 -6.41 -6.80 -1.98
N ARG A 229 -6.78 -5.53 -2.17
CA ARG A 229 -6.15 -4.67 -3.19
C ARG A 229 -4.75 -4.21 -2.79
N GLN A 230 -4.52 -4.03 -1.49
CA GLN A 230 -3.24 -3.56 -0.96
C GLN A 230 -3.08 -3.96 0.50
N LEU A 231 -1.83 -4.13 0.94
CA LEU A 231 -1.47 -4.27 2.34
C LEU A 231 -0.43 -3.22 2.72
N ASN A 232 -0.79 -2.32 3.64
CA ASN A 232 0.09 -1.26 4.13
C ASN A 232 0.65 -1.63 5.51
N ILE A 233 1.95 -1.42 5.69
CA ILE A 233 2.62 -1.55 6.99
C ILE A 233 2.89 -0.14 7.52
N ASN A 234 2.10 0.28 8.51
CA ASN A 234 2.23 1.56 9.20
C ASN A 234 3.12 1.43 10.45
N GLU A 235 3.39 2.54 11.13
CA GLU A 235 4.25 2.54 12.34
C GLU A 235 3.75 1.60 13.44
N ASP A 236 2.42 1.47 13.64
CA ASP A 236 1.82 0.69 14.74
C ASP A 236 0.77 -0.33 14.30
N SER A 237 0.43 -0.39 13.02
CA SER A 237 -0.63 -1.25 12.48
C SER A 237 -0.29 -1.79 11.09
N LEU A 238 -0.95 -2.88 10.72
CA LEU A 238 -1.02 -3.40 9.37
C LEU A 238 -2.42 -3.09 8.84
N VAL A 239 -2.54 -2.55 7.62
CA VAL A 239 -3.83 -2.16 7.06
C VAL A 239 -4.07 -2.90 5.76
N MET A 240 -5.09 -3.75 5.74
CA MET A 240 -5.58 -4.42 4.54
C MET A 240 -6.62 -3.54 3.84
N ILE A 241 -6.37 -3.14 2.62
CA ILE A 241 -7.33 -2.42 1.77
C ILE A 241 -8.14 -3.46 1.00
N VAL A 242 -9.43 -3.58 1.28
CA VAL A 242 -10.27 -4.70 0.83
C VAL A 242 -11.47 -4.22 0.01
N ASP A 243 -11.63 -4.82 -1.18
CA ASP A 243 -12.84 -4.68 -2.00
C ASP A 243 -13.99 -5.47 -1.37
N ARG A 244 -15.07 -4.78 -1.03
CA ARG A 244 -16.24 -5.35 -0.36
C ARG A 244 -17.45 -5.53 -1.29
N SER A 245 -17.23 -5.42 -2.60
CA SER A 245 -18.32 -5.48 -3.59
C SER A 245 -19.04 -6.83 -3.64
N ASP A 246 -18.41 -7.91 -3.22
CA ASP A 246 -18.99 -9.25 -3.11
C ASP A 246 -18.95 -9.74 -1.66
N GLU A 247 -20.13 -9.86 -1.04
CA GLU A 247 -20.27 -10.25 0.37
C GLU A 247 -19.67 -11.63 0.68
N ASN A 248 -19.81 -12.62 -0.21
CA ASN A 248 -19.27 -13.95 0.05
C ASN A 248 -17.74 -13.95 0.01
N ILE A 249 -17.17 -13.17 -0.90
CA ILE A 249 -15.72 -12.99 -1.00
C ILE A 249 -15.23 -12.23 0.23
N TYR A 250 -15.93 -11.16 0.63
CA TYR A 250 -15.58 -10.37 1.81
C TYR A 250 -15.62 -11.20 3.09
N GLN A 251 -16.64 -12.04 3.31
CA GLN A 251 -16.65 -12.97 4.44
C GLN A 251 -15.44 -13.91 4.43
N GLY A 252 -15.05 -14.41 3.27
CA GLY A 252 -13.81 -15.19 3.13
C GLY A 252 -12.55 -14.40 3.44
N VAL A 253 -12.50 -13.11 3.15
CA VAL A 253 -11.39 -12.22 3.55
C VAL A 253 -11.36 -12.01 5.07
N LEU A 254 -12.52 -11.88 5.73
CA LEU A 254 -12.60 -11.80 7.18
C LEU A 254 -12.07 -13.06 7.86
N GLU A 255 -12.40 -14.26 7.33
CA GLU A 255 -11.85 -15.53 7.82
C GLU A 255 -10.32 -15.60 7.63
N LEU A 256 -9.82 -15.11 6.50
CA LEU A 256 -8.37 -15.03 6.23
C LEU A 256 -7.70 -14.07 7.22
N LYS A 257 -8.29 -12.90 7.45
CA LYS A 257 -7.79 -11.92 8.44
C LYS A 257 -7.71 -12.51 9.85
N GLU A 258 -8.71 -13.28 10.28
CA GLU A 258 -8.70 -13.93 11.60
C GLU A 258 -7.52 -14.89 11.75
N LYS A 259 -7.22 -15.70 10.73
CA LYS A 259 -6.04 -16.58 10.72
C LYS A 259 -4.74 -15.78 10.77
N LEU A 260 -4.69 -14.70 9.98
CA LEU A 260 -3.53 -13.82 9.94
C LEU A 260 -3.31 -13.13 11.29
N ASP A 261 -4.37 -12.66 11.96
CA ASP A 261 -4.30 -12.09 13.31
C ASP A 261 -3.72 -13.09 14.32
N GLN A 262 -4.14 -14.34 14.26
CA GLN A 262 -3.63 -15.41 15.15
C GLN A 262 -2.12 -15.59 14.93
N THR A 263 -1.69 -15.77 13.69
CA THR A 263 -0.26 -15.91 13.33
C THR A 263 0.54 -14.66 13.76
N PHE A 264 -0.01 -13.47 13.52
CA PHE A 264 0.62 -12.21 13.87
C PHE A 264 0.84 -12.08 15.39
N GLN A 265 -0.18 -12.36 16.20
CA GLN A 265 -0.05 -12.29 17.67
C GLN A 265 0.89 -13.35 18.22
N GLU A 266 0.88 -14.56 17.65
CA GLU A 266 1.82 -15.63 18.02
C GLU A 266 3.27 -15.24 17.71
N CYS A 267 3.57 -14.79 16.50
CA CYS A 267 4.91 -14.33 16.11
C CYS A 267 5.37 -13.14 16.98
N ARG A 268 4.49 -12.16 17.24
CA ARG A 268 4.82 -11.06 18.15
C ARG A 268 5.17 -11.55 19.55
N LYS A 269 4.43 -12.54 20.05
CA LYS A 269 4.70 -13.14 21.37
C LYS A 269 6.06 -13.82 21.39
N VAL A 270 6.38 -14.64 20.38
CA VAL A 270 7.69 -15.30 20.23
C VAL A 270 8.81 -14.26 20.21
N ILE A 271 8.71 -13.25 19.36
CA ILE A 271 9.71 -12.18 19.25
C ILE A 271 9.91 -11.48 20.59
N ARG A 272 8.81 -11.11 21.28
CA ARG A 272 8.88 -10.40 22.56
C ARG A 272 9.50 -11.22 23.68
N GLU A 273 9.20 -12.52 23.76
CA GLU A 273 9.57 -13.36 24.89
C GLU A 273 10.90 -14.09 24.69
N ARG A 274 11.33 -14.31 23.43
CA ARG A 274 12.50 -15.13 23.10
C ARG A 274 13.64 -14.36 22.42
N THR A 275 13.48 -13.05 22.20
CA THR A 275 14.50 -12.26 21.47
C THR A 275 14.62 -10.85 22.04
N PRO A 276 15.75 -10.14 21.82
CA PRO A 276 15.91 -8.74 22.19
C PRO A 276 15.11 -7.78 21.29
N TYR A 277 14.59 -8.25 20.16
CA TYR A 277 13.90 -7.45 19.16
C TYR A 277 12.42 -7.22 19.49
N ARG A 278 11.80 -6.24 18.84
CA ARG A 278 10.37 -5.93 18.95
C ARG A 278 9.82 -5.57 17.58
N ILE A 279 8.58 -5.97 17.30
CA ILE A 279 7.80 -5.48 16.16
C ILE A 279 6.96 -4.30 16.66
N ALA A 280 6.99 -3.19 15.92
CA ALA A 280 6.26 -1.97 16.28
C ALA A 280 4.75 -2.13 16.09
N GLN A 281 4.32 -2.83 15.04
CA GLN A 281 2.92 -3.06 14.70
C GLN A 281 2.21 -3.87 15.79
N ARG A 282 0.93 -3.55 16.03
CA ARG A 282 0.15 -4.11 17.15
C ARG A 282 -1.07 -4.90 16.70
N GLU A 283 -1.66 -4.53 15.57
CA GLU A 283 -2.93 -5.06 15.09
C GLU A 283 -3.00 -5.03 13.57
N ILE A 284 -3.96 -5.78 13.01
CA ILE A 284 -4.30 -5.78 11.60
C ILE A 284 -5.68 -5.16 11.44
N LEU A 285 -5.78 -4.08 10.69
CA LEU A 285 -7.01 -3.36 10.40
C LEU A 285 -7.48 -3.67 8.97
N ILE A 286 -8.80 -3.56 8.74
CA ILE A 286 -9.37 -3.58 7.40
C ILE A 286 -9.90 -2.19 7.09
N GLN A 287 -9.51 -1.66 5.93
CA GLN A 287 -10.10 -0.47 5.32
C GLN A 287 -10.81 -0.85 4.03
N PRO A 288 -11.96 -0.25 3.72
CA PRO A 288 -12.62 -0.47 2.45
C PRO A 288 -11.74 -0.01 1.29
N TYR A 289 -11.64 -0.85 0.25
CA TYR A 289 -11.11 -0.42 -1.02
C TYR A 289 -12.16 0.39 -1.76
N ASN A 290 -11.87 1.66 -1.99
CA ASN A 290 -12.71 2.53 -2.79
C ASN A 290 -12.44 2.27 -4.29
N GLY A 291 -12.92 1.14 -4.80
CA GLY A 291 -12.81 0.77 -6.22
C GLY A 291 -13.43 1.78 -7.17
N LEU A 292 -14.28 2.66 -6.65
CA LEU A 292 -14.83 3.81 -7.33
C LEU A 292 -13.76 4.74 -7.90
N PHE A 293 -12.57 4.80 -7.29
CA PHE A 293 -11.46 5.62 -7.80
C PHE A 293 -10.80 5.08 -9.07
N LEU A 294 -11.10 3.85 -9.51
CA LEU A 294 -10.48 3.22 -10.69
C LEU A 294 -11.43 3.09 -11.88
N GLY A 295 -12.73 3.28 -11.68
CA GLY A 295 -13.73 3.14 -12.75
C GLY A 295 -13.72 4.30 -13.75
N GLN A 296 -14.18 4.06 -15.00
CA GLN A 296 -14.31 5.11 -16.00
C GLN A 296 -15.24 6.23 -15.53
N ALA A 297 -16.34 5.91 -14.83
CA ALA A 297 -17.26 6.89 -14.27
C ALA A 297 -16.55 7.85 -13.30
N GLU A 298 -15.67 7.35 -12.44
CA GLU A 298 -14.87 8.19 -11.55
C GLU A 298 -13.87 9.06 -12.31
N MET A 299 -13.23 8.54 -13.37
CA MET A 299 -12.33 9.33 -14.21
C MET A 299 -13.09 10.48 -14.90
N ASP A 300 -14.29 10.22 -15.39
CA ASP A 300 -15.16 11.22 -16.01
C ASP A 300 -15.59 12.27 -14.97
N ARG A 301 -16.01 11.86 -13.77
CA ARG A 301 -16.33 12.76 -12.66
C ARG A 301 -15.14 13.64 -12.26
N LEU A 302 -13.94 13.05 -12.14
CA LEU A 302 -12.71 13.80 -11.82
C LEU A 302 -12.32 14.79 -12.92
N ALA A 303 -12.63 14.47 -14.18
CA ALA A 303 -12.43 15.41 -15.28
C ALA A 303 -13.37 16.61 -15.16
N VAL A 304 -14.65 16.39 -14.84
CA VAL A 304 -15.63 17.46 -14.58
C VAL A 304 -15.21 18.27 -13.35
N GLN A 305 -14.79 17.64 -12.26
CA GLN A 305 -14.27 18.31 -11.07
C GLN A 305 -13.07 19.21 -11.41
N GLY A 306 -12.11 18.69 -12.18
CA GLY A 306 -10.94 19.46 -12.59
C GLY A 306 -11.33 20.71 -13.40
N LYS A 307 -12.29 20.58 -14.31
CA LYS A 307 -12.81 21.71 -15.11
C LYS A 307 -13.51 22.74 -14.21
N LEU A 308 -14.40 22.29 -13.32
CA LEU A 308 -15.13 23.16 -12.38
C LEU A 308 -14.19 23.92 -11.46
N LEU A 309 -13.21 23.25 -10.86
CA LEU A 309 -12.30 23.84 -9.88
C LEU A 309 -11.22 24.72 -10.53
N SER A 310 -10.92 24.54 -11.81
CA SER A 310 -9.92 25.33 -12.53
C SER A 310 -10.13 26.84 -12.40
N GLU A 311 -11.37 27.31 -12.41
CA GLU A 311 -11.74 28.72 -12.23
C GLU A 311 -11.24 29.27 -10.88
N TYR A 312 -11.23 28.44 -9.84
CA TYR A 312 -10.84 28.79 -8.47
C TYR A 312 -9.37 28.52 -8.18
N GLU A 313 -8.82 27.49 -8.78
CA GLU A 313 -7.43 27.03 -8.57
C GLU A 313 -6.41 27.89 -9.34
N GLN A 314 -6.68 28.23 -10.59
CA GLN A 314 -5.71 28.92 -11.48
C GLN A 314 -5.24 30.28 -10.93
N PRO A 315 -6.10 31.14 -10.34
CA PRO A 315 -5.63 32.37 -9.73
C PRO A 315 -4.67 32.13 -8.55
N VAL A 316 -4.91 31.05 -7.78
CA VAL A 316 -4.04 30.67 -6.66
C VAL A 316 -2.69 30.20 -7.15
N TYR A 317 -2.65 29.34 -8.19
CA TYR A 317 -1.40 28.89 -8.78
C TYR A 317 -0.57 30.03 -9.36
N GLN A 318 -1.19 30.93 -10.10
CA GLN A 318 -0.53 32.12 -10.65
C GLN A 318 0.06 33.00 -9.55
N LYS A 319 -0.67 33.21 -8.45
CA LYS A 319 -0.22 33.98 -7.28
C LYS A 319 0.96 33.30 -6.58
N VAL A 320 0.91 31.97 -6.40
CA VAL A 320 1.98 31.20 -5.76
C VAL A 320 3.23 31.18 -6.65
N MET A 321 3.10 30.98 -7.95
CA MET A 321 4.22 31.01 -8.88
C MET A 321 4.85 32.41 -8.98
N ASN A 322 4.08 33.47 -8.87
CA ASN A 322 4.52 34.86 -8.85
C ASN A 322 5.50 35.21 -9.95
N GLY A 323 5.25 34.73 -11.17
CA GLY A 323 6.12 34.95 -12.35
C GLY A 323 7.47 34.22 -12.33
N ARG A 324 7.71 33.33 -11.35
CA ARG A 324 8.90 32.47 -11.30
C ARG A 324 8.80 31.38 -12.38
N SER A 325 9.95 30.94 -12.89
CA SER A 325 10.08 29.84 -13.85
C SER A 325 11.13 28.84 -13.36
N GLY A 326 11.12 27.65 -13.94
CA GLY A 326 12.06 26.58 -13.57
C GLY A 326 11.76 25.99 -12.19
N LEU A 327 10.51 26.06 -11.74
CA LEU A 327 10.04 25.54 -10.46
C LEU A 327 10.01 24.02 -10.41
N THR A 328 10.08 23.47 -9.22
CA THR A 328 9.83 22.07 -8.90
C THR A 328 8.51 21.91 -8.17
N LEU A 329 7.72 20.91 -8.55
CA LEU A 329 6.43 20.64 -7.94
C LEU A 329 6.29 19.16 -7.55
N LEU A 330 5.71 18.92 -6.38
CA LEU A 330 5.20 17.63 -5.94
C LEU A 330 3.67 17.69 -5.90
N ASP A 331 3.01 16.82 -6.66
CA ASP A 331 1.55 16.62 -6.61
C ASP A 331 1.23 15.33 -5.86
N VAL A 332 0.71 15.48 -4.65
CA VAL A 332 0.36 14.37 -3.74
C VAL A 332 -1.07 13.93 -4.02
N GLY A 333 -1.27 12.61 -4.27
CA GLY A 333 -2.56 12.07 -4.71
C GLY A 333 -2.87 12.47 -6.15
N CYS A 334 -1.88 12.31 -7.04
CA CYS A 334 -1.98 12.75 -8.43
C CYS A 334 -2.95 11.92 -9.29
N ASN A 335 -3.44 10.77 -8.77
CA ASN A 335 -4.26 9.82 -9.53
C ASN A 335 -3.54 9.41 -10.82
N ASN A 336 -4.21 9.34 -11.97
CA ASN A 336 -3.60 9.03 -13.28
C ASN A 336 -2.83 10.21 -13.93
N GLY A 337 -2.50 11.25 -13.17
CA GLY A 337 -1.71 12.39 -13.62
C GLY A 337 -2.42 13.36 -14.56
N TRP A 338 -3.62 13.05 -15.04
CA TRP A 338 -4.33 13.91 -16.00
C TRP A 338 -4.62 15.30 -15.42
N LYS A 339 -5.13 15.38 -14.18
CA LYS A 339 -5.37 16.66 -13.48
C LYS A 339 -4.07 17.42 -13.23
N THR A 340 -3.00 16.73 -12.86
CA THR A 340 -1.66 17.32 -12.69
C THR A 340 -1.21 18.03 -13.96
N LYS A 341 -1.32 17.37 -15.10
CA LYS A 341 -0.96 17.96 -16.40
C LYS A 341 -1.88 19.12 -16.82
N MET A 342 -3.17 19.03 -16.51
CA MET A 342 -4.13 20.09 -16.79
C MET A 342 -3.88 21.34 -15.93
N ARG A 343 -3.54 21.14 -14.65
CA ARG A 343 -3.33 22.22 -13.64
C ARG A 343 -2.01 22.96 -13.87
N PHE A 344 -0.93 22.24 -14.15
CA PHE A 344 0.43 22.74 -14.14
C PHE A 344 1.04 22.71 -15.55
N LEU A 345 0.98 23.84 -16.24
CA LEU A 345 1.57 23.99 -17.57
C LEU A 345 3.09 23.94 -17.50
N SER A 346 3.70 23.20 -18.39
CA SER A 346 5.14 22.89 -18.43
C SER A 346 6.07 24.11 -18.46
N GLU A 347 5.61 25.24 -18.97
CA GLU A 347 6.44 26.44 -19.19
C GLU A 347 7.06 27.02 -17.90
N ASN A 348 6.42 26.80 -16.74
CA ASN A 348 6.87 27.34 -15.47
C ASN A 348 7.71 26.37 -14.64
N PHE A 349 7.79 25.09 -15.04
CA PHE A 349 8.39 24.06 -14.24
C PHE A 349 9.58 23.42 -14.95
N LYS A 350 10.65 23.15 -14.20
CA LYS A 350 11.74 22.27 -14.66
C LYS A 350 11.41 20.81 -14.41
N LYS A 351 10.60 20.52 -13.35
CA LYS A 351 10.18 19.16 -13.00
C LYS A 351 8.90 19.16 -12.19
N ILE A 352 8.00 18.25 -12.51
CA ILE A 352 6.77 17.96 -11.79
C ILE A 352 6.79 16.48 -11.45
N ILE A 353 6.66 16.16 -10.17
CA ILE A 353 6.55 14.78 -9.68
C ILE A 353 5.14 14.58 -9.16
N GLY A 354 4.43 13.59 -9.71
CA GLY A 354 3.16 13.11 -9.18
C GLY A 354 3.38 11.82 -8.39
N ILE A 355 2.76 11.72 -7.21
CA ILE A 355 2.75 10.49 -6.42
C ILE A 355 1.32 10.09 -6.07
N ASP A 356 1.07 8.78 -6.12
CA ASP A 356 -0.20 8.18 -5.69
C ASP A 356 0.04 6.79 -5.12
N CYS A 357 -0.84 6.32 -4.24
CA CYS A 357 -0.74 4.98 -3.66
C CYS A 357 -1.22 3.88 -4.63
N LEU A 358 -2.01 4.22 -5.66
CA LEU A 358 -2.62 3.27 -6.58
C LEU A 358 -1.72 3.02 -7.80
N ASN A 359 -0.94 1.93 -7.76
CA ASN A 359 -0.02 1.56 -8.82
C ASN A 359 -0.65 1.52 -10.23
N PRO A 360 -1.87 0.98 -10.45
CA PRO A 360 -2.49 0.96 -11.78
C PRO A 360 -2.70 2.35 -12.38
N LEU A 361 -3.01 3.35 -11.55
CA LEU A 361 -3.16 4.75 -12.00
C LEU A 361 -1.81 5.37 -12.39
N ILE A 362 -0.78 5.06 -11.62
CA ILE A 362 0.58 5.53 -11.91
C ILE A 362 1.12 4.88 -13.18
N GLU A 363 0.90 3.60 -13.41
CA GLU A 363 1.26 2.93 -14.67
C GLU A 363 0.56 3.58 -15.87
N GLN A 364 -0.73 3.91 -15.74
CA GLN A 364 -1.47 4.65 -16.76
C GLN A 364 -0.82 6.03 -17.01
N ALA A 365 -0.52 6.79 -15.94
CA ALA A 365 0.13 8.09 -16.04
C ALA A 365 1.48 8.02 -16.76
N GLN A 366 2.30 7.02 -16.44
CA GLN A 366 3.62 6.80 -17.08
C GLN A 366 3.51 6.45 -18.56
N ILE A 367 2.45 5.75 -18.96
CA ILE A 367 2.22 5.37 -20.37
C ILE A 367 1.68 6.56 -21.17
N GLU A 368 0.70 7.27 -20.65
CA GLU A 368 -0.06 8.30 -21.38
C GLU A 368 0.60 9.68 -21.36
N LEU A 369 1.36 9.99 -20.30
CA LEU A 369 1.91 11.33 -20.05
C LEU A 369 3.43 11.38 -20.23
N LYS A 370 3.92 10.86 -21.34
CA LYS A 370 5.37 10.84 -21.69
C LYS A 370 5.87 12.25 -22.03
N ASP A 371 6.30 12.97 -20.99
CA ASP A 371 6.95 14.27 -21.11
C ASP A 371 8.11 14.32 -20.10
N ASN A 372 9.26 14.84 -20.48
CA ASN A 372 10.45 14.91 -19.62
C ASN A 372 10.27 15.75 -18.36
N ILE A 373 9.25 16.61 -18.33
CA ILE A 373 8.94 17.47 -17.18
C ILE A 373 8.15 16.70 -16.12
N PHE A 374 7.29 15.76 -16.54
CA PHE A 374 6.45 14.97 -15.64
C PHE A 374 7.10 13.63 -15.34
N SER A 375 7.09 13.23 -14.07
CA SER A 375 7.39 11.88 -13.61
C SER A 375 6.37 11.45 -12.57
N PHE A 376 5.93 10.20 -12.65
CA PHE A 376 4.90 9.66 -11.77
C PHE A 376 5.44 8.42 -11.06
N TYR A 377 5.16 8.31 -9.74
CA TYR A 377 5.68 7.22 -8.91
C TYR A 377 4.59 6.69 -7.97
N THR A 378 4.54 5.39 -7.82
CA THR A 378 3.76 4.77 -6.74
C THR A 378 4.45 5.08 -5.42
N CYS A 379 3.79 5.85 -4.57
CA CYS A 379 4.30 6.23 -3.25
C CYS A 379 3.12 6.61 -2.35
N ASP A 380 2.94 5.87 -1.26
CA ASP A 380 1.86 6.13 -0.31
C ASP A 380 2.36 7.06 0.80
N VAL A 381 1.64 8.17 0.99
CA VAL A 381 1.96 9.18 2.04
C VAL A 381 1.72 8.67 3.45
N ILE A 382 0.93 7.59 3.60
CA ILE A 382 0.62 6.98 4.89
C ILE A 382 1.78 6.08 5.34
N ASP A 383 2.50 5.44 4.41
CA ASP A 383 3.55 4.48 4.70
C ASP A 383 4.60 5.00 5.66
N ALA A 384 5.13 4.09 6.47
CA ALA A 384 6.19 4.41 7.43
C ALA A 384 7.49 4.86 6.75
N ASP A 385 7.79 4.29 5.58
CA ASP A 385 8.97 4.56 4.76
C ASP A 385 8.75 5.63 3.67
N PHE A 386 7.61 6.35 3.73
CA PHE A 386 7.30 7.43 2.79
C PHE A 386 8.44 8.43 2.61
N THR A 387 9.06 8.85 3.75
CA THR A 387 10.14 9.84 3.74
C THR A 387 11.35 9.34 2.95
N GLU A 388 11.76 8.11 3.16
CA GLU A 388 12.87 7.47 2.47
C GLU A 388 12.56 7.24 0.99
N ASN A 389 11.33 6.82 0.68
CA ASN A 389 10.87 6.61 -0.68
C ASN A 389 10.86 7.93 -1.47
N LEU A 390 10.31 8.99 -0.89
CA LEU A 390 10.31 10.30 -1.54
C LEU A 390 11.73 10.86 -1.71
N GLN A 391 12.62 10.66 -0.73
CA GLN A 391 14.04 11.05 -0.87
C GLN A 391 14.72 10.31 -2.03
N ARG A 392 14.47 9.01 -2.21
CA ARG A 392 15.00 8.24 -3.36
C ARG A 392 14.49 8.78 -4.68
N ILE A 393 13.20 9.07 -4.79
CA ILE A 393 12.61 9.69 -5.99
C ILE A 393 13.28 11.03 -6.27
N MET A 394 13.46 11.88 -5.26
CA MET A 394 14.11 13.17 -5.40
C MET A 394 15.58 13.05 -5.87
N GLN A 395 16.32 12.09 -5.33
CA GLN A 395 17.71 11.82 -5.76
C GLN A 395 17.76 11.37 -7.23
N GLN A 396 16.85 10.46 -7.63
CA GLN A 396 16.73 9.99 -9.01
C GLN A 396 16.44 11.15 -9.97
N GLU A 397 15.55 12.05 -9.59
CA GLU A 397 15.10 13.20 -10.38
C GLU A 397 15.99 14.44 -10.19
N LYS A 398 17.03 14.36 -9.33
CA LYS A 398 17.99 15.43 -9.04
C LYS A 398 17.31 16.70 -8.52
N ILE A 399 16.43 16.52 -7.55
CA ILE A 399 15.69 17.57 -6.85
C ILE A 399 16.15 17.61 -5.40
N ASP A 400 16.49 18.80 -4.89
CA ASP A 400 16.89 19.00 -3.50
C ASP A 400 15.69 19.37 -2.60
N ALA A 401 14.72 20.12 -3.14
CA ALA A 401 13.49 20.53 -2.47
C ALA A 401 12.43 20.93 -3.50
N PHE A 402 11.17 20.97 -3.09
CA PHE A 402 10.06 21.40 -3.94
C PHE A 402 9.71 22.86 -3.68
N ASP A 403 9.60 23.66 -4.75
CA ASP A 403 9.08 25.03 -4.70
C ASP A 403 7.59 25.05 -4.38
N ILE A 404 6.86 24.03 -4.86
CA ILE A 404 5.44 23.87 -4.61
C ILE A 404 5.17 22.40 -4.24
N ILE A 405 4.45 22.20 -3.13
CA ILE A 405 3.80 20.93 -2.81
C ILE A 405 2.30 21.17 -2.94
N HIS A 406 1.63 20.32 -3.71
CA HIS A 406 0.20 20.38 -3.95
C HIS A 406 -0.47 19.13 -3.40
N CYS A 407 -1.58 19.29 -2.66
CA CYS A 407 -2.34 18.21 -2.05
C CYS A 407 -3.84 18.55 -2.20
N SER A 408 -4.57 17.78 -2.99
CA SER A 408 -5.96 18.08 -3.37
C SER A 408 -6.87 16.88 -3.14
N PHE A 409 -7.79 17.00 -2.17
CA PHE A 409 -8.71 15.94 -1.75
C PHE A 409 -8.03 14.65 -1.34
N VAL A 410 -6.91 14.74 -0.62
CA VAL A 410 -6.13 13.62 -0.10
C VAL A 410 -6.31 13.48 1.40
N LEU A 411 -6.18 14.58 2.14
CA LEU A 411 -6.18 14.54 3.60
C LEU A 411 -7.53 14.05 4.16
N MET A 412 -8.63 14.32 3.44
CA MET A 412 -9.97 13.86 3.81
C MET A 412 -10.09 12.33 3.84
N HIS A 413 -9.26 11.61 3.10
CA HIS A 413 -9.24 10.14 3.05
C HIS A 413 -8.27 9.50 4.04
N THR A 414 -7.65 10.30 4.91
CA THR A 414 -6.63 9.82 5.85
C THR A 414 -7.09 9.93 7.30
N GLU A 415 -6.65 9.00 8.14
CA GLU A 415 -7.00 9.04 9.57
C GLU A 415 -6.24 10.14 10.32
N ARG A 416 -4.98 10.35 9.96
CA ARG A 416 -4.04 11.26 10.63
C ARG A 416 -3.45 12.27 9.65
N PRO A 417 -4.22 13.25 9.18
CA PRO A 417 -3.78 14.24 8.20
C PRO A 417 -2.60 15.10 8.70
N GLU A 418 -2.49 15.30 10.02
CA GLU A 418 -1.38 16.02 10.64
C GLU A 418 -0.03 15.34 10.44
N ASP A 419 0.02 14.00 10.42
CA ASP A 419 1.26 13.25 10.21
C ASP A 419 1.74 13.41 8.76
N ILE A 420 0.82 13.40 7.79
CA ILE A 420 1.14 13.65 6.39
C ILE A 420 1.71 15.05 6.20
N LEU A 421 1.05 16.05 6.77
CA LEU A 421 1.51 17.43 6.70
C LEU A 421 2.90 17.59 7.30
N LYS A 422 3.19 16.93 8.44
CA LYS A 422 4.53 16.93 9.07
C LYS A 422 5.56 16.22 8.21
N LYS A 423 5.21 15.08 7.58
CA LYS A 423 6.10 14.33 6.68
C LYS A 423 6.45 15.13 5.42
N LEU A 424 5.51 15.91 4.87
CA LEU A 424 5.72 16.72 3.66
C LEU A 424 6.58 17.97 3.91
N ARG A 425 6.51 18.56 5.10
CA ARG A 425 7.15 19.84 5.41
C ARG A 425 8.67 19.88 5.14
N PRO A 426 9.48 18.85 5.48
CA PRO A 426 10.93 18.85 5.22
C PRO A 426 11.32 18.94 3.74
N PHE A 427 10.41 18.56 2.84
CA PHE A 427 10.64 18.56 1.40
C PHE A 427 10.32 19.89 0.73
N LEU A 428 9.69 20.83 1.46
CA LEU A 428 9.38 22.15 0.95
C LEU A 428 10.63 23.05 0.97
N ALA A 429 10.88 23.75 -0.12
CA ALA A 429 11.95 24.73 -0.21
C ALA A 429 11.75 25.88 0.79
N GLU A 430 12.80 26.65 1.12
CA GLU A 430 12.74 27.75 2.10
C GLU A 430 11.65 28.78 1.78
N ASP A 431 11.55 29.16 0.50
CA ASP A 431 10.49 30.06 -0.01
C ASP A 431 9.34 29.29 -0.68
N GLY A 432 9.29 27.98 -0.47
CA GLY A 432 8.30 27.09 -1.08
C GLY A 432 6.91 27.30 -0.48
N LYS A 433 5.90 26.87 -1.22
CA LYS A 433 4.50 26.95 -0.79
C LYS A 433 3.84 25.58 -0.86
N LEU A 434 3.11 25.23 0.21
CA LEU A 434 2.14 24.15 0.20
C LEU A 434 0.78 24.73 -0.22
N ILE A 435 0.11 24.04 -1.13
CA ILE A 435 -1.28 24.30 -1.54
C ILE A 435 -2.10 23.10 -1.12
N VAL A 436 -3.13 23.31 -0.31
CA VAL A 436 -4.06 22.26 0.15
C VAL A 436 -5.48 22.61 -0.30
N ILE A 437 -6.15 21.64 -0.91
CA ILE A 437 -7.54 21.76 -1.36
C ILE A 437 -8.35 20.64 -0.74
N GLU A 438 -9.38 20.99 0.05
CA GLU A 438 -10.19 19.99 0.75
C GLU A 438 -11.66 20.43 0.86
N ALA A 439 -12.56 19.46 1.05
CA ALA A 439 -13.98 19.71 1.25
C ALA A 439 -14.27 20.28 2.66
N ASP A 440 -15.28 21.12 2.73
CA ASP A 440 -15.91 21.60 3.96
C ASP A 440 -17.42 21.69 3.76
N ASP A 441 -18.05 20.54 3.66
CA ASP A 441 -19.45 20.44 3.27
C ASP A 441 -20.43 20.99 4.30
N MET A 442 -19.97 21.29 5.53
CA MET A 442 -20.78 22.03 6.50
C MET A 442 -21.12 23.45 6.03
N GLU A 443 -20.34 24.01 5.10
CA GLU A 443 -20.62 25.31 4.49
C GLU A 443 -21.42 25.21 3.18
N SER A 444 -21.80 24.00 2.75
CA SER A 444 -22.59 23.78 1.54
C SER A 444 -24.06 24.17 1.76
N SER A 445 -24.68 24.72 0.76
CA SER A 445 -26.09 25.16 0.82
C SER A 445 -26.72 25.27 -0.56
N MET A 446 -28.02 25.09 -0.61
CA MET A 446 -28.87 25.39 -1.78
C MET A 446 -30.08 26.21 -1.37
N VAL A 447 -30.46 27.22 -2.17
CA VAL A 447 -31.63 28.05 -1.96
C VAL A 447 -32.34 28.29 -3.30
N PRO A 448 -33.66 27.97 -3.41
CA PRO A 448 -34.50 27.37 -2.38
C PRO A 448 -34.30 25.86 -2.26
N ASP A 449 -34.38 25.33 -1.05
CA ASP A 449 -34.51 23.86 -0.77
C ASP A 449 -35.87 23.59 -0.12
N THR A 450 -36.91 23.72 -0.92
CA THR A 450 -38.30 23.73 -0.44
C THR A 450 -38.77 22.42 0.17
N LYS A 451 -38.18 21.32 -0.25
CA LYS A 451 -38.47 19.96 0.24
C LYS A 451 -37.39 19.42 1.20
N GLY A 452 -36.33 20.16 1.43
CA GLY A 452 -35.21 19.72 2.24
C GLY A 452 -34.39 18.57 1.60
N LEU A 453 -34.47 18.40 0.28
CA LEU A 453 -33.77 17.31 -0.43
C LEU A 453 -32.25 17.51 -0.37
N PHE A 454 -31.79 18.71 -0.64
CA PHE A 454 -30.38 19.01 -0.59
C PHE A 454 -29.80 18.85 0.82
N GLN A 455 -30.54 19.34 1.83
CA GLN A 455 -30.11 19.18 3.22
C GLN A 455 -30.01 17.71 3.62
N LYS A 456 -31.01 16.87 3.24
CA LYS A 456 -30.99 15.44 3.53
C LYS A 456 -29.87 14.74 2.78
N PHE A 457 -29.67 15.08 1.50
CA PHE A 457 -28.57 14.54 0.71
C PHE A 457 -27.20 14.85 1.35
N LEU A 458 -27.02 16.09 1.79
CA LEU A 458 -25.80 16.53 2.47
C LEU A 458 -25.55 15.77 3.78
N GLU A 459 -26.61 15.50 4.54
CA GLU A 459 -26.54 14.65 5.74
C GLU A 459 -26.03 13.23 5.39
N LEU A 460 -26.53 12.64 4.32
CA LEU A 460 -26.10 11.31 3.87
C LEU A 460 -24.65 11.33 3.40
N LEU A 461 -24.26 12.33 2.63
CA LEU A 461 -22.89 12.50 2.16
C LEU A 461 -21.89 12.67 3.31
N LEU A 462 -22.24 13.41 4.35
CA LEU A 462 -21.41 13.59 5.55
C LEU A 462 -21.27 12.32 6.38
N ASN A 463 -22.19 11.36 6.24
CA ASN A 463 -22.18 10.07 6.92
C ASN A 463 -21.64 8.92 6.05
N ASP A 464 -21.23 9.22 4.82
CA ASP A 464 -20.67 8.25 3.91
C ASP A 464 -19.18 8.02 4.21
N PRO A 465 -18.78 6.80 4.65
CA PRO A 465 -17.39 6.50 4.96
C PRO A 465 -16.49 6.49 3.71
N TYR A 466 -17.05 6.27 2.52
CA TYR A 466 -16.29 6.28 1.27
C TYR A 466 -15.98 7.71 0.79
N ALA A 467 -16.86 8.65 1.07
CA ALA A 467 -16.65 10.06 0.73
C ALA A 467 -15.54 10.75 1.55
N GLY A 468 -15.00 10.08 2.59
CA GLY A 468 -13.97 10.60 3.46
C GLY A 468 -14.45 11.64 4.48
N LYS A 469 -13.51 12.33 5.13
CA LYS A 469 -13.82 13.36 6.15
C LYS A 469 -14.19 14.68 5.49
N ARG A 470 -15.42 14.80 5.00
CA ARG A 470 -15.93 15.91 4.20
C ARG A 470 -15.98 17.27 4.93
N THR A 471 -15.62 17.31 6.22
CA THR A 471 -15.54 18.52 7.04
C THR A 471 -14.11 18.95 7.36
N ILE A 472 -13.10 18.28 6.79
CA ILE A 472 -11.70 18.51 7.11
C ILE A 472 -11.25 19.94 6.78
N GLY A 473 -11.85 20.54 5.75
CA GLY A 473 -11.54 21.90 5.32
C GLY A 473 -11.68 22.96 6.44
N ALA A 474 -12.65 22.79 7.35
CA ALA A 474 -12.83 23.63 8.51
C ALA A 474 -11.65 23.56 9.51
N HIS A 475 -10.96 22.42 9.56
CA HIS A 475 -9.87 22.16 10.50
C HIS A 475 -8.48 22.45 9.92
N LEU A 476 -8.37 22.69 8.60
CA LEU A 476 -7.08 22.92 7.93
C LEU A 476 -6.22 24.03 8.57
N PRO A 477 -6.75 25.20 8.98
CA PRO A 477 -5.91 26.22 9.62
C PRO A 477 -5.17 25.71 10.85
N GLN A 478 -5.86 24.96 11.71
CA GLN A 478 -5.27 24.39 12.91
C GLN A 478 -4.28 23.26 12.56
N LEU A 479 -4.68 22.34 11.67
CA LEU A 479 -3.81 21.23 11.22
C LEU A 479 -2.50 21.73 10.61
N LEU A 480 -2.57 22.76 9.77
CA LEU A 480 -1.40 23.37 9.14
C LEU A 480 -0.50 24.06 10.18
N SER A 481 -1.09 24.81 11.11
CA SER A 481 -0.36 25.47 12.20
C SER A 481 0.35 24.47 13.10
N ASP A 482 -0.35 23.41 13.54
CA ASP A 482 0.18 22.36 14.42
C ASP A 482 1.25 21.49 13.72
N SER A 483 1.23 21.48 12.37
CA SER A 483 2.24 20.84 11.55
C SER A 483 3.43 21.74 11.21
N GLY A 484 3.47 22.96 11.76
CA GLY A 484 4.58 23.91 11.66
C GLY A 484 4.62 24.71 10.35
N TYR A 485 3.48 24.87 9.67
CA TYR A 485 3.36 25.78 8.55
C TYR A 485 3.00 27.20 9.02
N ALA A 486 3.50 28.20 8.29
CA ALA A 486 3.27 29.64 8.55
C ALA A 486 2.60 30.30 7.35
N ASP A 487 2.24 31.57 7.48
CA ASP A 487 1.58 32.36 6.42
C ASP A 487 0.32 31.68 5.84
N ILE A 488 -0.46 31.03 6.70
CA ILE A 488 -1.66 30.28 6.31
C ILE A 488 -2.72 31.26 5.81
N LYS A 489 -3.14 31.09 4.53
CA LYS A 489 -4.14 31.94 3.89
C LYS A 489 -5.22 31.09 3.23
N CYS A 490 -6.48 31.42 3.49
CA CYS A 490 -7.61 30.88 2.75
C CYS A 490 -7.76 31.70 1.46
N GLU A 491 -7.56 31.08 0.33
CA GLU A 491 -7.63 31.70 -1.00
C GLU A 491 -9.02 31.53 -1.64
N CYS A 492 -9.71 30.43 -1.32
CA CYS A 492 -11.08 30.12 -1.71
C CYS A 492 -11.78 29.36 -0.60
N SER A 493 -13.08 29.63 -0.38
CA SER A 493 -13.87 28.91 0.62
C SER A 493 -15.09 28.21 0.07
N LYS A 494 -15.55 28.54 -1.13
CA LYS A 494 -16.75 27.96 -1.74
C LYS A 494 -16.70 27.97 -3.26
N VAL A 495 -17.34 26.98 -3.86
CA VAL A 495 -17.70 26.94 -5.28
C VAL A 495 -19.18 27.28 -5.39
N CYS A 496 -19.52 28.32 -6.13
CA CYS A 496 -20.90 28.83 -6.20
C CYS A 496 -21.41 28.86 -7.63
N SER A 497 -22.72 28.65 -7.80
CA SER A 497 -23.44 28.87 -9.03
C SER A 497 -24.85 29.39 -8.73
N SER A 498 -25.41 30.25 -9.60
CA SER A 498 -26.75 30.81 -9.44
C SER A 498 -27.35 31.21 -10.77
N GLY A 499 -28.67 31.45 -10.76
CA GLY A 499 -29.39 31.88 -11.97
C GLY A 499 -29.26 30.89 -13.11
N LYS A 500 -29.05 31.38 -14.33
CA LYS A 500 -29.02 30.56 -15.57
C LYS A 500 -27.69 29.88 -15.88
N GLU A 501 -26.81 29.72 -14.89
CA GLU A 501 -25.52 29.03 -15.06
C GLU A 501 -25.69 27.48 -15.07
N LYS A 502 -26.56 26.98 -15.95
CA LYS A 502 -26.96 25.57 -15.97
C LYS A 502 -25.75 24.63 -16.11
N GLU A 503 -24.80 24.92 -17.01
CA GLU A 503 -23.61 24.09 -17.20
C GLU A 503 -22.78 23.98 -15.90
N LYS A 504 -22.63 25.07 -15.16
CA LYS A 504 -21.89 25.08 -13.89
C LYS A 504 -22.63 24.31 -12.79
N LYS A 505 -23.96 24.40 -12.76
CA LYS A 505 -24.79 23.63 -11.83
C LYS A 505 -24.70 22.12 -12.12
N GLU A 506 -24.72 21.71 -13.39
CA GLU A 506 -24.47 20.33 -13.80
C GLU A 506 -23.08 19.85 -13.35
N GLN A 507 -22.05 20.65 -13.54
CA GLN A 507 -20.70 20.32 -13.08
C GLN A 507 -20.62 20.19 -11.56
N ILE A 508 -21.34 21.03 -10.82
CA ILE A 508 -21.43 20.94 -9.35
C ILE A 508 -22.13 19.62 -8.97
N PHE A 509 -23.28 19.32 -9.58
CA PHE A 509 -24.00 18.09 -9.30
C PHE A 509 -23.15 16.86 -9.59
N GLU A 510 -22.54 16.79 -10.78
CA GLU A 510 -21.66 15.70 -11.17
C GLU A 510 -20.49 15.53 -10.20
N THR A 511 -19.85 16.62 -9.81
CA THR A 511 -18.67 16.59 -8.93
C THR A 511 -18.98 16.11 -7.52
N TYR A 512 -20.12 16.55 -6.95
CA TYR A 512 -20.39 16.40 -5.52
C TYR A 512 -21.51 15.43 -5.19
N CYS A 513 -22.35 15.05 -6.17
CA CYS A 513 -23.54 14.26 -5.91
C CYS A 513 -23.53 12.90 -6.61
N SER A 514 -22.92 12.78 -7.80
CA SER A 514 -23.09 11.64 -8.69
C SER A 514 -22.63 10.29 -8.12
N PHE A 515 -21.65 10.30 -7.21
CA PHE A 515 -21.06 9.10 -6.64
C PHE A 515 -21.84 8.50 -5.46
N LEU A 516 -22.62 9.31 -4.72
CA LEU A 516 -23.29 8.86 -3.49
C LEU A 516 -24.27 7.69 -3.69
N PRO A 517 -25.09 7.62 -4.79
CA PRO A 517 -25.96 6.47 -5.00
C PRO A 517 -25.20 5.14 -5.09
N GLU A 518 -24.04 5.13 -5.72
CA GLU A 518 -23.20 3.94 -5.86
C GLU A 518 -22.53 3.57 -4.54
N ASP A 519 -22.01 4.55 -3.81
CA ASP A 519 -21.45 4.34 -2.47
C ASP A 519 -22.48 3.73 -1.51
N LEU A 520 -23.69 4.30 -1.46
CA LEU A 520 -24.76 3.80 -0.61
C LEU A 520 -25.28 2.42 -1.07
N LEU A 521 -25.28 2.12 -2.37
CA LEU A 521 -25.62 0.78 -2.87
C LEU A 521 -24.63 -0.27 -2.36
N LEU A 522 -23.34 0.04 -2.34
CA LEU A 522 -22.32 -0.85 -1.81
C LEU A 522 -22.45 -1.02 -0.29
N LEU A 523 -22.57 0.09 0.44
CA LEU A 523 -22.75 0.08 1.90
C LEU A 523 -24.06 -0.57 2.34
N GLY A 524 -25.12 -0.48 1.54
CA GLY A 524 -26.42 -1.08 1.80
C GLY A 524 -26.41 -2.61 1.84
N LYS A 525 -25.41 -3.23 1.18
CA LYS A 525 -25.16 -4.67 1.27
C LYS A 525 -24.70 -5.08 2.68
N GLU A 526 -24.07 -4.19 3.41
CA GLU A 526 -23.47 -4.44 4.72
C GLU A 526 -24.39 -4.03 5.89
N SER A 527 -25.28 -3.06 5.68
CA SER A 527 -26.08 -2.45 6.76
C SER A 527 -27.46 -2.02 6.32
N LYS A 528 -28.49 -2.42 7.11
CA LYS A 528 -29.88 -1.96 6.90
C LYS A 528 -30.03 -0.43 6.94
N LYS A 529 -29.18 0.27 7.68
CA LYS A 529 -29.18 1.74 7.69
C LYS A 529 -28.83 2.30 6.32
N TYR A 530 -27.73 1.85 5.75
CA TYR A 530 -27.29 2.30 4.43
C TYR A 530 -28.21 1.82 3.31
N GLN A 531 -28.87 0.68 3.47
CA GLN A 531 -29.90 0.24 2.55
C GLN A 531 -31.08 1.22 2.51
N GLN A 532 -31.54 1.72 3.67
CA GLN A 532 -32.60 2.74 3.75
C GLN A 532 -32.14 4.06 3.15
N ASP A 533 -30.89 4.45 3.40
CA ASP A 533 -30.29 5.67 2.85
C ASP A 533 -30.19 5.57 1.31
N TRP A 534 -29.78 4.42 0.78
CA TRP A 534 -29.78 4.15 -0.66
C TRP A 534 -31.18 4.20 -1.27
N GLU A 535 -32.19 3.58 -0.63
CA GLU A 535 -33.57 3.62 -1.09
C GLU A 535 -34.08 5.06 -1.17
N TRP A 536 -33.73 5.88 -0.18
CA TRP A 536 -34.11 7.29 -0.18
C TRP A 536 -33.42 8.05 -1.32
N VAL A 537 -32.11 7.89 -1.50
CA VAL A 537 -31.38 8.55 -2.58
C VAL A 537 -31.94 8.12 -3.94
N ASN A 538 -32.11 6.82 -4.16
CA ASN A 538 -32.62 6.28 -5.42
C ASN A 538 -34.01 6.82 -5.79
N GLN A 539 -34.85 7.13 -4.80
CA GLN A 539 -36.18 7.72 -5.01
C GLN A 539 -36.17 9.21 -5.27
N ASN A 540 -35.18 9.94 -4.77
CA ASN A 540 -35.17 11.40 -4.77
C ASN A 540 -34.04 12.02 -5.60
N PHE A 541 -33.16 11.21 -6.20
CA PHE A 541 -31.93 11.69 -6.85
C PHE A 541 -32.23 12.54 -8.10
N ASP A 542 -33.16 12.09 -8.93
CA ASP A 542 -33.57 12.82 -10.13
C ASP A 542 -34.23 14.15 -9.77
N GLU A 543 -35.08 14.18 -8.73
CA GLU A 543 -35.71 15.40 -8.27
C GLU A 543 -34.69 16.36 -7.65
N LEU A 544 -33.69 15.87 -6.92
CA LEU A 544 -32.59 16.68 -6.42
C LEU A 544 -31.79 17.31 -7.57
N HIS A 545 -31.50 16.51 -8.61
CA HIS A 545 -30.80 17.00 -9.80
C HIS A 545 -31.60 18.13 -10.50
N GLU A 546 -32.91 17.93 -10.71
CA GLU A 546 -33.78 18.94 -11.30
C GLU A 546 -33.80 20.23 -10.46
N GLN A 547 -33.90 20.12 -9.13
CA GLN A 547 -33.87 21.31 -8.24
C GLN A 547 -32.51 22.00 -8.26
N MET A 548 -31.39 21.27 -8.26
CA MET A 548 -30.04 21.86 -8.30
C MET A 548 -29.77 22.55 -9.63
N THR A 549 -30.34 22.08 -10.73
CA THR A 549 -30.11 22.65 -12.06
C THR A 549 -31.15 23.69 -12.48
N ASP A 550 -32.18 23.96 -11.65
CA ASP A 550 -33.22 24.95 -11.90
C ASP A 550 -32.62 26.38 -11.95
N ASP A 551 -33.18 27.22 -12.82
CA ASP A 551 -32.75 28.62 -12.99
C ASP A 551 -32.88 29.47 -11.70
N GLU A 552 -33.80 29.12 -10.79
CA GLU A 552 -34.00 29.82 -9.53
C GLU A 552 -33.03 29.35 -8.41
N ALA A 553 -32.38 28.21 -8.59
CA ALA A 553 -31.49 27.69 -7.58
C ALA A 553 -30.16 28.45 -7.49
N ALA A 554 -29.76 28.77 -6.26
CA ALA A 554 -28.41 29.22 -5.94
C ALA A 554 -27.75 28.16 -5.07
N ILE A 555 -26.61 27.61 -5.55
CA ILE A 555 -25.89 26.55 -4.92
C ILE A 555 -24.52 27.02 -4.48
N SER A 556 -24.09 26.57 -3.31
CA SER A 556 -22.76 26.81 -2.78
C SER A 556 -22.24 25.48 -2.20
N MET A 557 -21.10 25.02 -2.69
CA MET A 557 -20.40 23.83 -2.14
C MET A 557 -19.13 24.28 -1.42
N GLY A 558 -18.94 23.81 -0.18
CA GLY A 558 -17.78 24.14 0.64
C GLY A 558 -16.53 23.47 0.12
N VAL A 559 -15.60 24.26 -0.45
CA VAL A 559 -14.27 23.84 -0.87
C VAL A 559 -13.26 24.85 -0.36
N LYS A 560 -12.32 24.39 0.43
CA LYS A 560 -11.27 25.24 0.98
C LYS A 560 -9.99 25.10 0.19
N ILE A 561 -9.44 26.20 -0.29
CA ILE A 561 -8.10 26.26 -0.87
C ILE A 561 -7.23 27.09 0.08
N TYR A 562 -6.23 26.45 0.66
CA TYR A 562 -5.26 27.11 1.53
C TYR A 562 -3.89 27.13 0.89
N THR A 563 -3.18 28.24 1.09
CA THR A 563 -1.75 28.37 0.82
C THR A 563 -1.00 28.65 2.11
N CYS A 564 0.16 28.04 2.30
CA CYS A 564 1.03 28.29 3.43
C CYS A 564 2.49 28.10 3.06
N GLY A 565 3.42 28.61 3.89
CA GLY A 565 4.86 28.43 3.75
C GLY A 565 5.47 27.66 4.92
N GLY A 566 6.72 27.19 4.78
CA GLY A 566 7.48 26.75 5.92
C GLY A 566 7.91 27.93 6.80
N GLU A 567 7.93 27.80 8.13
CA GLU A 567 8.71 28.74 8.96
C GLU A 567 10.19 28.63 8.58
N SER A 568 10.93 29.72 8.57
CA SER A 568 12.36 29.73 8.37
C SER A 568 13.04 28.95 9.52
N ILE A 569 13.28 27.66 9.29
CA ILE A 569 14.10 26.84 10.21
C ILE A 569 15.53 27.30 10.06
N SER A 570 16.15 27.81 11.16
CA SER A 570 17.57 28.16 11.17
C SER A 570 18.40 26.97 10.69
N LYS A 571 19.48 27.23 9.93
CA LYS A 571 20.36 26.20 9.34
C LYS A 571 20.93 25.18 10.34
N ASP A 572 20.89 25.50 11.65
CA ASP A 572 21.41 24.64 12.72
C ASP A 572 20.47 23.49 13.12
N GLN A 573 19.23 23.44 12.61
CA GLN A 573 18.25 22.37 12.89
C GLN A 573 18.05 21.39 11.73
N ARG A 574 18.70 21.61 10.60
CA ARG A 574 18.73 20.63 9.49
C ARG A 574 19.89 19.66 9.72
N GLY A 575 19.71 18.71 10.65
CA GLY A 575 20.61 17.57 10.78
C GLY A 575 20.35 16.62 9.60
N ILE A 576 21.03 16.87 8.49
CA ILE A 576 21.23 15.90 7.40
C ILE A 576 22.71 15.61 7.36
#